data_669d7b715fe55e500482ac4029ea435c
#
_entry.id   669d7b715fe55e500482ac4029ea435c
#
_cell.length_a   1.000
_cell.length_b   1.000
_cell.length_c   1.000
_cell.angle_alpha   90.00
_cell.angle_beta   90.00
_cell.angle_gamma   90.00
#
_symmetry.space_group_name_H-M   'P 1'
#
loop_
_entity.id
_entity.type
_entity.pdbx_description
1 polymer ?
#
loop_
_entity_poly.entity_id
_entity_poly.type
_entity_poly.pdbx_seq_one_letter_code
_entity_poly.pdbx_strand_id
1 'polypeptide(L)' 'MLKIGDVVVTTSHPGPFTIVEIRGNDLVILTARGLKKTVHAGNVRVLQKAEPASS' A
#
# COMPACT_ATOMS: atom_id res chain seq x y z
N MET A 1 10.47 -0.43 5.72
CA MET A 1 10.45 -1.11 4.42
C MET A 1 9.02 -1.54 4.11
N LEU A 2 8.58 -1.30 2.88
CA LEU A 2 7.21 -1.61 2.49
C LEU A 2 7.07 -3.10 2.16
N LYS A 3 5.92 -3.66 2.48
CA LYS A 3 5.64 -5.06 2.21
C LYS A 3 4.22 -5.21 1.67
N ILE A 4 4.00 -6.27 0.93
CA ILE A 4 2.66 -6.64 0.49
C ILE A 4 1.80 -6.89 1.72
N GLY A 5 0.61 -6.32 1.73
CA GLY A 5 -0.30 -6.40 2.87
C GLY A 5 -0.25 -5.20 3.80
N ASP A 6 0.76 -4.34 3.66
CA ASP A 6 0.81 -3.11 4.44
C ASP A 6 -0.35 -2.21 4.05
N VAL A 7 -0.89 -1.50 5.03
CA VAL A 7 -1.91 -0.49 4.80
C VAL A 7 -1.21 0.86 4.74
N VAL A 8 -1.43 1.59 3.67
CA VAL A 8 -0.76 2.86 3.43
C VAL A 8 -1.75 3.94 3.07
N VAL A 9 -1.31 5.19 3.23
CA VAL A 9 -2.05 6.36 2.73
C VAL A 9 -1.16 7.07 1.72
N THR A 10 -1.80 7.76 0.78
CA THR A 10 -1.08 8.51 -0.25
C THR A 10 -1.34 9.99 -0.09
N THR A 11 -0.46 10.79 -0.69
CA THR A 11 -0.63 12.25 -0.64
C THR A 11 -1.74 12.75 -1.56
N SER A 12 -2.07 11.98 -2.60
CA SER A 12 -3.03 12.42 -3.61
C SER A 12 -4.44 11.89 -3.39
N HIS A 13 -4.60 10.86 -2.58
CA HIS A 13 -5.91 10.25 -2.35
C HIS A 13 -6.10 9.98 -0.86
N PRO A 14 -7.22 10.43 -0.28
CA PRO A 14 -7.50 10.12 1.12
C PRO A 14 -7.91 8.67 1.29
N GLY A 15 -7.72 8.17 2.48
CA GLY A 15 -8.14 6.85 2.86
C GLY A 15 -7.01 5.84 2.79
N PRO A 16 -7.17 4.74 3.50
CA PRO A 16 -6.17 3.69 3.52
C PRO A 16 -6.29 2.79 2.30
N PHE A 17 -5.14 2.32 1.83
CA PHE A 17 -5.05 1.36 0.74
C PHE A 17 -4.14 0.23 1.16
N THR A 18 -4.38 -0.96 0.59
CA THR A 18 -3.54 -2.12 0.86
C THR A 18 -2.58 -2.35 -0.29
N ILE A 19 -1.31 -2.56 0.02
CA ILE A 19 -0.31 -2.89 -1.01
C ILE A 19 -0.53 -4.34 -1.43
N VAL A 20 -0.72 -4.55 -2.74
CA VAL A 20 -0.91 -5.89 -3.29
C VAL A 20 0.27 -6.33 -4.16
N GLU A 21 1.13 -5.40 -4.58
CA GLU A 21 2.30 -5.73 -5.35
C GLU A 21 3.34 -4.63 -5.19
N ILE A 22 4.62 -5.00 -5.26
CA ILE A 22 5.73 -4.05 -5.22
C ILE A 22 6.60 -4.30 -6.43
N ARG A 23 6.84 -3.24 -7.22
CA ARG A 23 7.67 -3.31 -8.42
C ARG A 23 8.73 -2.23 -8.36
N GLY A 24 9.92 -2.57 -7.86
CA GLY A 24 10.97 -1.59 -7.72
C GLY A 24 10.52 -0.44 -6.83
N ASN A 25 10.44 0.76 -7.37
CA ASN A 25 10.00 1.95 -6.63
C ASN A 25 8.50 2.21 -6.78
N ASP A 26 7.77 1.35 -7.48
CA ASP A 26 6.35 1.51 -7.69
C ASP A 26 5.59 0.49 -6.89
N LEU A 27 4.42 0.88 -6.42
CA LEU A 27 3.55 0.02 -5.64
C LEU A 27 2.21 -0.09 -6.34
N VAL A 28 1.64 -1.29 -6.33
CA VAL A 28 0.26 -1.48 -6.74
C VAL A 28 -0.56 -1.57 -5.47
N ILE A 29 -1.54 -0.70 -5.35
CA ILE A 29 -2.41 -0.64 -4.18
C ILE A 29 -3.84 -0.99 -4.58
N LEU A 30 -4.58 -1.53 -3.63
CA LEU A 30 -5.97 -1.90 -3.83
C LEU A 30 -6.85 -0.90 -3.10
N THR A 31 -7.80 -0.31 -3.83
CA THR A 31 -8.73 0.63 -3.25
C THR A 31 -9.89 -0.11 -2.57
N ALA A 32 -10.69 0.63 -1.82
CA ALA A 32 -11.86 0.06 -1.15
C ALA A 32 -12.88 -0.53 -2.14
N ARG A 33 -12.87 -0.06 -3.37
CA ARG A 33 -13.76 -0.57 -4.41
C ARG A 33 -13.20 -1.78 -5.15
N GLY A 34 -12.02 -2.23 -4.76
CA GLY A 34 -11.40 -3.36 -5.42
C GLY A 34 -10.62 -2.98 -6.68
N LEU A 35 -10.38 -1.70 -6.90
CA LEU A 35 -9.60 -1.24 -8.04
C LEU A 35 -8.12 -1.20 -7.67
N LYS A 36 -7.27 -1.52 -8.64
CA LYS A 36 -5.82 -1.46 -8.45
C LYS A 36 -5.29 -0.16 -9.03
N LYS A 37 -4.38 0.47 -8.30
CA LYS A 37 -3.70 1.68 -8.76
C LYS A 37 -2.22 1.55 -8.53
N THR A 38 -1.43 2.12 -9.43
CA THR A 38 0.02 2.17 -9.28
C THR A 38 0.41 3.52 -8.72
N VAL A 39 1.20 3.52 -7.65
CA VAL A 39 1.69 4.74 -7.03
C VAL A 39 3.17 4.60 -6.76
N HIS A 40 3.87 5.74 -6.69
CA HIS A 40 5.29 5.75 -6.38
C HIS A 40 5.49 5.55 -4.88
N ALA A 41 6.47 4.73 -4.52
CA ALA A 41 6.72 4.41 -3.11
C ALA A 41 7.01 5.65 -2.27
N GLY A 42 7.60 6.67 -2.86
CA GLY A 42 7.89 7.91 -2.14
C GLY A 42 6.66 8.73 -1.79
N ASN A 43 5.50 8.41 -2.37
CA ASN A 43 4.26 9.14 -2.14
C ASN A 43 3.34 8.47 -1.14
N VAL A 44 3.79 7.41 -0.50
CA VAL A 44 2.95 6.67 0.45
C VAL A 44 3.55 6.71 1.84
N ARG A 45 2.68 6.62 2.82
CA ARG A 45 3.06 6.44 4.22
C ARG A 45 2.42 5.19 4.75
N VAL A 46 3.19 4.39 5.47
CA VAL A 46 2.65 3.19 6.09
C VAL A 46 1.81 3.60 7.29
N LEU A 47 0.54 3.25 7.22
CA LEU A 47 -0.39 3.48 8.31
C LEU A 47 -0.37 2.29 9.27
N GLN A 48 -0.31 1.09 8.73
CA GLN A 48 -0.27 -0.13 9.51
C GLN A 48 0.54 -1.17 8.74
N LYS A 49 1.52 -1.78 9.40
CA LYS A 49 2.32 -2.81 8.78
C LYS A 49 1.56 -4.13 8.73
N ALA A 50 1.84 -4.91 7.68
CA ALA A 50 1.28 -6.24 7.57
C ALA A 50 1.72 -7.06 8.79
N GLU A 51 0.78 -7.77 9.40
CA GLU A 51 1.11 -8.60 10.55
C GLU A 51 1.71 -9.91 10.09
N PRO A 52 2.73 -10.41 10.80
CA PRO A 52 3.22 -11.76 10.54
C PRO A 52 2.12 -12.78 10.80
N ALA A 53 2.10 -13.82 10.00
CA ALA A 53 1.07 -14.85 10.15
C ALA A 53 1.11 -15.54 11.51
N SER A 54 2.26 -15.52 12.16
CA SER A 54 2.46 -16.19 13.43
C SER A 54 2.15 -15.33 14.64
N SER A 55 1.84 -14.09 14.45
CA SER A 55 1.61 -13.19 15.58
C SER A 55 0.23 -13.31 16.18
#